data_f60fd135d832a0df7d104a067658bbe5
#
_entry.id   f60fd135d832a0df7d104a067658bbe5
#
_cell.length_a   1.000
_cell.length_b   1.000
_cell.length_c   1.000
_cell.angle_alpha   90.00
_cell.angle_beta   90.00
_cell.angle_gamma   90.00
#
_symmetry.space_group_name_H-M   'P 1'
#
loop_
_entity.id
_entity.type
_entity.pdbx_description
1 polymer ?
#
loop_
_entity_poly.entity_id
_entity_poly.type
_entity_poly.pdbx_seq_one_letter_code
_entity_poly.pdbx_strand_id
1 'polypeptide(L)'
;MMVPMMAHVYVSLKKSVLDPQGKTIHNALSKMGYRGLDGVRQGKYFEISLDSALSRSEAEAEVARIAREVLTNPVIEEYKFSLEE
;
A
#
# COMPACT_ATOMS: atom_id res chain seq x y z
N MET A 1 26.81 9.59 -11.20
CA MET A 1 25.46 9.47 -11.78
C MET A 1 24.45 9.25 -10.67
N MET A 2 23.44 10.08 -10.61
CA MET A 2 22.40 9.94 -9.59
C MET A 2 21.38 8.91 -10.07
N VAL A 3 21.10 7.93 -9.22
CA VAL A 3 20.14 6.88 -9.55
C VAL A 3 18.73 7.37 -9.17
N PRO A 4 17.75 7.28 -10.07
CA PRO A 4 16.38 7.66 -9.72
C PRO A 4 15.88 6.84 -8.54
N MET A 5 15.18 7.48 -7.65
CA MET A 5 14.60 6.83 -6.48
C MET A 5 13.14 6.49 -6.74
N MET A 6 12.71 5.35 -6.31
CA MET A 6 11.33 4.94 -6.45
C MET A 6 10.72 4.66 -5.09
N ALA A 7 9.52 5.18 -4.87
CA ALA A 7 8.76 4.89 -3.67
C ALA A 7 7.68 3.86 -3.97
N HIS A 8 7.55 2.90 -3.09
CA HIS A 8 6.51 1.87 -3.16
C HIS A 8 5.57 2.13 -1.99
N VAL A 9 4.31 2.47 -2.27
CA VAL A 9 3.33 2.78 -1.24
C VAL A 9 2.22 1.74 -1.26
N TYR A 10 1.96 1.15 -0.10
CA TYR A 10 0.91 0.14 0.07
C TYR A 10 -0.16 0.73 0.96
N VAL A 11 -1.40 0.76 0.46
CA VAL A 11 -2.55 1.29 1.19
C VAL A 11 -3.55 0.16 1.38
N SER A 12 -3.97 -0.06 2.62
CA SER A 12 -4.92 -1.12 2.94
C SER A 12 -5.93 -0.60 3.96
N LEU A 13 -7.06 -1.29 4.04
CA LEU A 13 -8.06 -0.98 5.05
C LEU A 13 -7.51 -1.34 6.43
N LYS A 14 -7.83 -0.53 7.43
CA LYS A 14 -7.49 -0.83 8.82
C LYS A 14 -8.11 -2.16 9.21
N LYS A 15 -7.43 -2.90 10.08
CA LYS A 15 -7.88 -4.24 10.49
C LYS A 15 -9.29 -4.26 11.07
N SER A 16 -9.71 -3.18 11.70
CA SER A 16 -11.04 -3.05 12.29
C SER A 16 -12.14 -2.78 11.26
N VAL A 17 -11.76 -2.44 10.02
CA VAL A 17 -12.71 -2.10 8.96
C VAL A 17 -13.01 -3.36 8.15
N LEU A 18 -14.30 -3.59 7.89
CA LEU A 18 -14.73 -4.71 7.05
C LEU A 18 -14.23 -4.51 5.62
N ASP A 19 -13.67 -5.56 5.04
CA ASP A 19 -13.21 -5.58 3.66
C ASP A 19 -14.10 -6.53 2.83
N PRO A 20 -15.19 -6.00 2.23
CA PRO A 20 -16.12 -6.86 1.49
C PRO A 20 -15.47 -7.47 0.24
N GLN A 21 -14.51 -6.80 -0.39
CA GLN A 21 -13.82 -7.35 -1.56
C GLN A 21 -12.92 -8.52 -1.16
N GLY A 22 -12.15 -8.35 -0.09
CA GLY A 22 -11.30 -9.41 0.43
C GLY A 22 -12.12 -10.62 0.86
N LYS A 23 -13.26 -10.39 1.49
CA LYS A 23 -14.17 -11.45 1.90
C LYS A 23 -14.73 -12.22 0.69
N THR A 24 -15.10 -11.51 -0.36
CA THR A 24 -15.59 -12.13 -1.60
C THR A 24 -14.51 -13.01 -2.22
N ILE A 25 -13.27 -12.52 -2.27
CA ILE A 25 -12.14 -13.30 -2.80
C ILE A 25 -11.91 -14.55 -1.95
N HIS A 26 -11.95 -14.40 -0.63
CA HIS A 26 -11.75 -15.52 0.28
C HIS A 26 -12.82 -16.61 0.06
N ASN A 27 -14.07 -16.20 -0.07
CA ASN A 27 -15.16 -17.14 -0.33
C ASN A 27 -14.99 -17.85 -1.67
N ALA A 28 -14.58 -17.11 -2.71
CA ALA A 28 -14.34 -17.71 -4.02
C ALA A 28 -13.22 -18.74 -3.98
N LEU A 29 -12.13 -18.44 -3.29
CA LEU A 29 -11.00 -19.35 -3.17
C LEU A 29 -11.40 -20.62 -2.40
N SER A 30 -12.21 -20.47 -1.35
CA SER A 30 -12.70 -21.62 -0.59
C SER A 30 -13.57 -22.52 -1.45
N LYS A 31 -14.43 -21.94 -2.29
CA LYS A 31 -15.27 -22.71 -3.23
C LYS A 31 -14.45 -23.42 -4.30
N MET A 32 -13.31 -22.87 -4.65
CA MET A 32 -12.42 -23.51 -5.62
C MET A 32 -11.57 -24.62 -5.03
N GLY A 33 -11.66 -24.85 -3.73
CA GLY A 33 -10.98 -25.95 -3.07
C GLY A 33 -9.66 -25.59 -2.41
N TYR A 34 -9.28 -24.33 -2.38
CA TYR A 34 -8.08 -23.91 -1.66
C TYR A 34 -8.30 -24.01 -0.16
N ARG A 35 -7.30 -24.50 0.55
CA ARG A 35 -7.39 -24.77 1.99
C ARG A 35 -6.35 -23.95 2.74
N GLY A 36 -6.60 -23.78 4.04
CA GLY A 36 -5.64 -23.14 4.93
C GLY A 36 -5.65 -21.62 4.87
N LEU A 37 -6.71 -21.05 4.31
CA LEU A 37 -6.82 -19.59 4.20
C LEU A 37 -7.67 -19.06 5.34
N ASP A 38 -7.05 -18.28 6.22
CA ASP A 38 -7.77 -17.65 7.33
C ASP A 38 -8.54 -16.41 6.90
N GLY A 39 -8.09 -15.76 5.82
CA GLY A 39 -8.75 -14.58 5.31
C GLY A 39 -7.98 -13.99 4.15
N VAL A 40 -8.61 -13.03 3.49
CA VAL A 40 -8.00 -12.29 2.38
C VAL A 40 -8.30 -10.81 2.58
N ARG A 41 -7.27 -9.99 2.46
CA ARG A 41 -7.41 -8.54 2.52
C ARG A 41 -6.93 -7.96 1.20
N GLN A 42 -7.64 -6.98 0.69
CA GLN A 42 -7.30 -6.31 -0.56
C GLN A 42 -6.84 -4.88 -0.26
N GLY A 43 -5.86 -4.42 -1.01
CA GLY A 43 -5.35 -3.06 -0.85
C GLY A 43 -4.92 -2.49 -2.18
N LYS A 44 -4.34 -1.30 -2.12
CA LYS A 44 -3.83 -0.59 -3.29
C LYS A 44 -2.32 -0.50 -3.20
N TYR A 45 -1.67 -0.43 -4.36
CA TYR A 45 -0.23 -0.29 -4.46
C TYR A 45 0.08 0.83 -5.44
N PHE A 46 0.97 1.73 -5.02
CA PHE A 46 1.40 2.86 -5.85
C PHE A 46 2.92 2.85 -6.00
N GLU A 47 3.39 3.13 -7.20
CA GLU A 47 4.80 3.38 -7.46
C GLU A 47 4.96 4.87 -7.79
N ILE A 48 5.85 5.53 -7.08
CA ILE A 48 6.11 6.95 -7.29
C ILE A 48 7.57 7.11 -7.68
N SER A 49 7.81 7.60 -8.89
CA SER A 49 9.16 7.92 -9.34
C SER A 49 9.55 9.28 -8.79
N LEU A 50 10.67 9.34 -8.10
CA LEU A 50 11.12 10.57 -7.45
C LEU A 50 12.27 11.20 -8.22
N ASP A 51 12.34 12.53 -8.17
CA ASP A 51 13.41 13.28 -8.77
C ASP A 51 14.73 12.95 -8.07
N SER A 52 15.75 12.65 -8.85
CA SER A 52 17.08 12.31 -8.33
C SER A 52 17.74 13.46 -7.56
N ALA A 53 17.20 14.69 -7.67
CA ALA A 53 17.69 15.82 -6.90
C ALA A 53 17.30 15.78 -5.43
N LEU A 54 16.31 14.97 -5.07
CA LEU A 54 15.88 14.84 -3.67
C LEU A 54 16.87 13.99 -2.88
N SER A 55 17.19 14.42 -1.67
CA SER A 55 17.91 13.57 -0.73
C SER A 55 16.95 12.48 -0.21
N ARG A 56 17.52 11.42 0.38
CA ARG A 56 16.70 10.35 0.94
C ARG A 56 15.73 10.86 2.02
N SER A 57 16.21 11.74 2.90
CA SER A 57 15.34 12.27 3.96
C SER A 57 14.24 13.18 3.40
N GLU A 58 14.53 13.96 2.37
CA GLU A 58 13.52 14.76 1.69
C GLU A 58 12.49 13.87 1.00
N ALA A 59 12.97 12.81 0.34
CA ALA A 59 12.10 11.85 -0.33
C ALA A 59 11.18 11.14 0.65
N GLU A 60 11.72 10.71 1.79
CA GLU A 60 10.91 10.05 2.83
C GLU A 60 9.81 10.98 3.35
N ALA A 61 10.14 12.24 3.60
CA ALA A 61 9.18 13.22 4.10
C ALA A 61 8.06 13.47 3.07
N GLU A 62 8.45 13.63 1.81
CA GLU A 62 7.47 13.88 0.75
C GLU A 62 6.56 12.68 0.51
N VAL A 63 7.12 11.48 0.47
CA VAL A 63 6.33 10.26 0.25
C VAL A 63 5.37 10.01 1.41
N ALA A 64 5.83 10.20 2.65
CA ALA A 64 4.97 10.06 3.82
C ALA A 64 3.80 11.03 3.76
N ARG A 65 4.06 12.26 3.34
CA ARG A 65 3.04 13.29 3.21
C ARG A 65 2.04 12.95 2.12
N ILE A 66 2.52 12.53 0.95
CA ILE A 66 1.66 12.13 -0.16
C ILE A 66 0.78 10.93 0.24
N ALA A 67 1.38 9.94 0.87
CA ALA A 67 0.65 8.75 1.29
C ALA A 67 -0.46 9.11 2.27
N ARG A 68 -0.14 9.94 3.27
CA ARG A 68 -1.11 10.32 4.30
C ARG A 68 -2.20 11.25 3.78
N GLU A 69 -1.83 12.25 2.96
CA GLU A 69 -2.76 13.31 2.58
C GLU A 69 -3.52 13.02 1.28
N VAL A 70 -2.95 12.23 0.39
CA VAL A 70 -3.51 12.03 -0.96
C VAL A 70 -3.93 10.60 -1.21
N LEU A 71 -3.08 9.63 -0.90
CA LEU A 71 -3.30 8.23 -1.29
C LEU A 71 -4.15 7.44 -0.30
N THR A 72 -4.21 7.88 0.94
CA THR A 72 -4.87 7.16 2.03
C THR A 72 -6.06 7.93 2.55
N ASN A 73 -7.17 7.24 2.78
CA ASN A 73 -8.28 7.79 3.56
C ASN A 73 -7.99 7.44 5.03
N PRO A 74 -7.52 8.40 5.85
CA PRO A 74 -7.05 8.09 7.19
C PRO A 74 -8.14 7.60 8.16
N VAL A 75 -9.39 7.78 7.79
CA VAL A 75 -10.51 7.29 8.61
C VAL A 75 -10.60 5.77 8.57
N ILE A 76 -10.42 5.18 7.38
CA ILE A 76 -10.63 3.75 7.17
C ILE A 76 -9.40 3.00 6.66
N GLU A 77 -8.37 3.72 6.22
CA GLU A 77 -7.18 3.10 5.61
C GLU A 77 -5.91 3.41 6.39
N GLU A 78 -4.92 2.57 6.19
CA GLU A 78 -3.57 2.77 6.69
C GLU A 78 -2.60 2.55 5.54
N TYR A 79 -1.36 3.02 5.70
CA TYR A 79 -0.36 2.88 4.66
C TYR A 79 1.00 2.48 5.23
N LYS A 80 1.82 1.95 4.35
CA LYS A 80 3.25 1.79 4.59
C LYS A 80 3.97 2.06 3.28
N PHE A 81 5.23 2.46 3.36
CA PHE A 81 6.00 2.70 2.15
C PHE A 81 7.46 2.31 2.34
N SER A 82 8.14 2.12 1.22
CA SER A 82 9.57 1.89 1.19
C SER A 82 10.17 2.68 0.04
N LEU A 83 11.46 3.01 0.16
CA LEU A 83 12.20 3.70 -0.89
C LEU A 83 13.24 2.74 -1.46
N GLU A 84 13.35 2.76 -2.78
CA GLU A 84 14.31 1.96 -3.53
C GLU A 84 15.16 2.88 -4.38
N GLU A 85 16.47 2.76 -4.25
CA GLU A 85 17.44 3.54 -5.03
C GLU A 85 17.98 2.77 -6.22
#